data_5de0dc05772069b00dc7aaaa222e06d5
#
_entry.id   5de0dc05772069b00dc7aaaa222e06d5
#
_cell.length_a   1.000
_cell.length_b   1.000
_cell.length_c   1.000
_cell.angle_alpha   90.00
_cell.angle_beta   90.00
_cell.angle_gamma   90.00
#
_symmetry.space_group_name_H-M   'P 1'
#
loop_
_entity.id
_entity.type
_entity.pdbx_description
1 polymer ?
#
loop_
_entity_poly.entity_id
_entity_poly.type
_entity_poly.pdbx_seq_one_letter_code
_entity_poly.pdbx_strand_id
1 'polypeptide(L)'
;MSDGVKNAAMHGFVTAGGSEVDAPRAAAVTTARRTGSHDPDEGFLRRLEVAVLGTDRDAQQAVLSAMARAGISWAEISDIYVPTVARRLGDAWCDDTLSFAEVTIGSARLQGILRECGPEWSEEVRSDPLAPNVLLIMPRQDNHTLGAMVVASQMRRARVSVRLCLGEHDAVVTDHVATKRFDAVLISASGSVRLETVRDLVKKIRLAARPVPPLVLGGTILDTDRDAKTITGVDHATCDLQSVMGLCGIRTPFHAATTPGTGVHKRPATGPNLEGAG
;
A
#
# COMPACT_ATOMS: atom_id res chain seq x y z
N MET A 1 -35.37 37.27 16.56
CA MET A 1 -35.18 36.74 15.21
C MET A 1 -33.71 36.39 15.06
N SER A 2 -33.33 35.22 15.51
CA SER A 2 -31.99 34.66 15.28
C SER A 2 -31.97 33.22 15.86
N ASP A 3 -32.57 32.31 15.13
CA ASP A 3 -32.42 30.86 15.38
C ASP A 3 -32.79 30.17 14.06
N GLY A 4 -31.79 29.77 13.28
CA GLY A 4 -32.11 29.12 12.00
C GLY A 4 -30.95 28.72 11.12
N VAL A 5 -29.74 28.52 11.64
CA VAL A 5 -28.62 27.97 10.82
C VAL A 5 -27.69 27.08 11.68
N LYS A 6 -28.23 26.09 12.34
CA LYS A 6 -27.42 25.07 13.03
C LYS A 6 -28.11 23.71 13.03
N ASN A 7 -28.61 23.23 11.89
CA ASN A 7 -29.16 21.85 11.87
C ASN A 7 -29.27 21.25 10.46
N ALA A 8 -28.19 21.28 9.68
CA ALA A 8 -28.17 20.66 8.35
C ALA A 8 -26.96 19.71 8.11
N ALA A 9 -26.25 19.30 9.16
CA ALA A 9 -25.07 18.43 9.02
C ALA A 9 -25.14 17.12 9.81
N MET A 10 -26.30 16.77 10.38
CA MET A 10 -26.41 15.58 11.25
C MET A 10 -27.65 14.71 11.01
N HIS A 11 -28.31 14.76 9.86
CA HIS A 11 -29.45 13.90 9.56
C HIS A 11 -29.24 13.10 8.26
N GLY A 12 -28.44 12.02 8.37
CA GLY A 12 -28.23 11.08 7.28
C GLY A 12 -27.93 9.66 7.74
N PHE A 13 -28.09 9.34 9.02
CA PHE A 13 -27.85 7.99 9.52
C PHE A 13 -28.72 7.68 10.74
N VAL A 14 -30.03 7.54 10.58
CA VAL A 14 -30.91 6.67 11.40
C VAL A 14 -32.26 6.59 10.69
N THR A 15 -32.57 5.50 10.04
CA THR A 15 -33.75 4.65 10.15
C THR A 15 -33.79 3.64 8.99
N ALA A 16 -33.44 2.40 9.27
CA ALA A 16 -34.13 1.24 8.68
C ALA A 16 -33.76 0.01 9.52
N GLY A 17 -34.76 -0.68 9.92
CA GLY A 17 -34.82 -1.73 10.90
C GLY A 17 -33.97 -2.95 10.64
N GLY A 18 -33.81 -3.72 11.71
CA GLY A 18 -33.06 -4.92 11.94
C GLY A 18 -32.93 -5.88 10.78
N SER A 19 -31.70 -6.13 10.45
CA SER A 19 -31.15 -7.44 10.13
C SER A 19 -29.70 -7.39 10.57
N GLU A 20 -29.31 -8.37 11.33
CA GLU A 20 -27.95 -8.66 11.74
C GLU A 20 -27.06 -8.63 10.49
N VAL A 21 -26.36 -7.52 10.26
CA VAL A 21 -25.29 -7.43 9.25
C VAL A 21 -24.05 -7.90 9.96
N ASP A 22 -23.64 -9.11 9.62
CA ASP A 22 -22.32 -9.66 9.88
C ASP A 22 -21.29 -8.56 9.67
N ALA A 23 -20.66 -8.10 10.75
CA ALA A 23 -19.57 -7.12 10.68
C ALA A 23 -18.45 -7.73 9.83
N PRO A 24 -17.98 -7.06 8.77
CA PRO A 24 -16.87 -7.60 8.00
C PRO A 24 -15.66 -7.69 8.92
N ARG A 25 -15.27 -8.93 9.25
CA ARG A 25 -14.00 -9.23 9.90
C ARG A 25 -12.92 -8.45 9.20
N ALA A 26 -12.15 -7.65 9.95
CA ALA A 26 -11.02 -6.89 9.43
C ALA A 26 -10.13 -7.81 8.60
N ALA A 27 -10.22 -7.67 7.27
CA ALA A 27 -9.51 -8.51 6.34
C ALA A 27 -8.02 -8.21 6.44
N ALA A 28 -7.24 -9.24 6.70
CA ALA A 28 -5.81 -9.18 6.83
C ALA A 28 -5.19 -8.59 5.55
N VAL A 29 -4.47 -7.47 5.69
CA VAL A 29 -3.52 -7.05 4.66
C VAL A 29 -2.50 -8.19 4.53
N THR A 30 -2.66 -9.01 3.51
CA THR A 30 -1.71 -10.08 3.21
C THR A 30 -0.43 -9.42 2.69
N THR A 31 0.45 -9.08 3.63
CA THR A 31 1.81 -8.70 3.29
C THR A 31 2.51 -9.92 2.72
N ALA A 32 3.01 -9.80 1.49
CA ALA A 32 3.84 -10.80 0.87
C ALA A 32 4.91 -11.29 1.85
N ARG A 33 4.94 -12.61 2.05
CA ARG A 33 5.85 -13.32 2.94
C ARG A 33 7.29 -13.08 2.50
N ARG A 34 7.99 -12.17 3.16
CA ARG A 34 9.45 -12.10 3.03
C ARG A 34 10.06 -13.22 3.88
N THR A 35 10.94 -13.99 3.25
CA THR A 35 11.82 -14.98 3.88
C THR A 35 12.68 -14.30 4.93
N GLY A 36 12.37 -14.56 6.20
CA GLY A 36 13.01 -13.96 7.37
C GLY A 36 11.96 -13.39 8.32
N SER A 37 10.94 -14.17 8.71
CA SER A 37 9.90 -13.70 9.63
C SER A 37 10.40 -13.76 11.06
N HIS A 38 10.95 -12.64 11.55
CA HIS A 38 10.77 -12.33 12.94
C HIS A 38 9.36 -11.78 13.09
N ASP A 39 8.53 -12.42 13.90
CA ASP A 39 7.27 -11.83 14.33
C ASP A 39 7.60 -10.48 14.99
N PRO A 40 6.81 -9.43 14.73
CA PRO A 40 7.08 -8.12 15.30
C PRO A 40 7.07 -8.20 16.84
N ASP A 41 8.02 -7.52 17.47
CA ASP A 41 8.11 -7.46 18.91
C ASP A 41 6.84 -6.86 19.53
N GLU A 42 6.15 -7.65 20.33
CA GLU A 42 4.87 -7.28 20.94
C GLU A 42 5.00 -6.08 21.89
N GLY A 43 6.15 -5.93 22.54
CA GLY A 43 6.42 -4.80 23.41
C GLY A 43 6.48 -3.49 22.63
N PHE A 44 7.10 -3.48 21.46
CA PHE A 44 7.12 -2.32 20.58
C PHE A 44 5.76 -2.06 19.92
N LEU A 45 5.01 -3.09 19.55
CA LEU A 45 3.64 -2.92 19.03
C LEU A 45 2.76 -2.18 20.04
N ARG A 46 2.72 -2.65 21.30
CA ARG A 46 1.93 -1.99 22.36
C ARG A 46 2.40 -0.57 22.64
N ARG A 47 3.71 -0.34 22.68
CA ARG A 47 4.25 1.01 22.92
C ARG A 47 3.87 1.96 21.79
N LEU A 48 3.92 1.51 20.53
CA LEU A 48 3.52 2.31 19.38
C LEU A 48 2.01 2.59 19.39
N GLU A 49 1.19 1.60 19.72
CA GLU A 49 -0.27 1.73 19.88
C GLU A 49 -0.63 2.79 20.95
N VAL A 50 -0.05 2.69 22.14
CA VAL A 50 -0.24 3.68 23.20
C VAL A 50 0.23 5.07 22.76
N ALA A 51 1.37 5.18 22.10
CA ALA A 51 1.92 6.44 21.64
C ALA A 51 1.05 7.13 20.57
N VAL A 52 0.44 6.36 19.65
CA VAL A 52 -0.43 6.95 18.63
C VAL A 52 -1.83 7.29 19.15
N LEU A 53 -2.28 6.69 20.22
CA LEU A 53 -3.52 7.05 20.91
C LEU A 53 -3.32 8.22 21.90
N GLY A 54 -2.13 8.33 22.49
CA GLY A 54 -1.78 9.40 23.43
C GLY A 54 -1.71 10.77 22.75
N THR A 55 -1.71 11.85 23.53
CA THR A 55 -1.62 13.24 23.04
C THR A 55 -0.17 13.74 22.95
N ASP A 56 0.77 12.99 23.49
CA ASP A 56 2.17 13.37 23.56
C ASP A 56 2.93 12.98 22.28
N ARG A 57 3.39 13.99 21.54
CA ARG A 57 4.17 13.80 20.33
C ARG A 57 5.60 13.31 20.60
N ASP A 58 6.14 13.66 21.76
CA ASP A 58 7.48 13.23 22.16
C ASP A 58 7.49 11.73 22.49
N ALA A 59 6.37 11.19 22.99
CA ALA A 59 6.20 9.76 23.21
C ALA A 59 6.30 8.95 21.91
N GLN A 60 5.73 9.45 20.80
CA GLN A 60 5.85 8.79 19.50
C GLN A 60 7.31 8.76 19.03
N GLN A 61 8.00 9.90 19.10
CA GLN A 61 9.41 10.00 18.72
C GLN A 61 10.31 9.14 19.60
N ALA A 62 10.01 9.05 20.90
CA ALA A 62 10.74 8.20 21.83
C ALA A 62 10.60 6.70 21.49
N VAL A 63 9.40 6.26 21.10
CA VAL A 63 9.17 4.86 20.66
C VAL A 63 9.93 4.57 19.38
N LEU A 64 9.82 5.41 18.34
CA LEU A 64 10.52 5.23 17.07
C LEU A 64 12.06 5.21 17.27
N SER A 65 12.58 6.11 18.12
CA SER A 65 14.00 6.14 18.48
C SER A 65 14.42 4.86 19.23
N ALA A 66 13.57 4.31 20.09
CA ALA A 66 13.86 3.06 20.79
C ALA A 66 13.85 1.86 19.83
N MET A 67 12.92 1.82 18.87
CA MET A 67 12.87 0.81 17.80
C MET A 67 14.16 0.84 16.96
N ALA A 68 14.59 2.03 16.54
CA ALA A 68 15.84 2.20 15.79
C ALA A 68 17.07 1.72 16.58
N ARG A 69 17.16 2.05 17.89
CA ARG A 69 18.24 1.54 18.78
C ARG A 69 18.20 0.03 18.96
N ALA A 70 17.02 -0.59 18.88
CA ALA A 70 16.87 -2.05 18.90
C ALA A 70 17.18 -2.71 17.55
N GLY A 71 17.58 -1.94 16.54
CA GLY A 71 17.94 -2.45 15.22
C GLY A 71 16.75 -2.67 14.28
N ILE A 72 15.55 -2.23 14.66
CA ILE A 72 14.36 -2.30 13.81
C ILE A 72 14.50 -1.23 12.72
N SER A 73 14.53 -1.68 11.47
CA SER A 73 14.69 -0.80 10.32
C SER A 73 13.41 0.02 10.05
N TRP A 74 13.56 1.16 9.38
CA TRP A 74 12.41 1.94 8.92
C TRP A 74 11.47 1.12 8.02
N ALA A 75 12.01 0.25 7.18
CA ALA A 75 11.21 -0.63 6.34
C ALA A 75 10.33 -1.58 7.18
N GLU A 76 10.84 -2.15 8.27
CA GLU A 76 10.06 -2.97 9.19
C GLU A 76 8.99 -2.15 9.92
N ILE A 77 9.34 -0.95 10.38
CA ILE A 77 8.37 -0.03 11.00
C ILE A 77 7.21 0.26 10.03
N SER A 78 7.54 0.66 8.81
CA SER A 78 6.56 1.02 7.77
C SER A 78 5.72 -0.17 7.29
N ASP A 79 6.33 -1.33 7.09
CA ASP A 79 5.70 -2.46 6.40
C ASP A 79 5.03 -3.45 7.35
N ILE A 80 5.45 -3.47 8.63
CA ILE A 80 4.99 -4.47 9.61
C ILE A 80 4.33 -3.78 10.81
N TYR A 81 5.06 -2.91 11.51
CA TYR A 81 4.55 -2.32 12.76
C TYR A 81 3.37 -1.38 12.53
N VAL A 82 3.51 -0.43 11.60
CA VAL A 82 2.44 0.54 11.30
C VAL A 82 1.14 -0.15 10.83
N PRO A 83 1.15 -1.08 9.85
CA PRO A 83 -0.05 -1.78 9.44
C PRO A 83 -0.62 -2.69 10.53
N THR A 84 0.22 -3.28 11.38
CA THR A 84 -0.24 -4.14 12.48
C THR A 84 -0.95 -3.33 13.55
N VAL A 85 -0.40 -2.18 13.95
CA VAL A 85 -1.07 -1.27 14.90
C VAL A 85 -2.36 -0.74 14.31
N ALA A 86 -2.38 -0.34 13.02
CA ALA A 86 -3.61 0.14 12.37
C ALA A 86 -4.73 -0.91 12.39
N ARG A 87 -4.41 -2.19 12.17
CA ARG A 87 -5.40 -3.28 12.29
C ARG A 87 -5.93 -3.42 13.71
N ARG A 88 -5.03 -3.39 14.72
CA ARG A 88 -5.44 -3.45 16.13
C ARG A 88 -6.38 -2.33 16.52
N LEU A 89 -6.12 -1.10 16.04
CA LEU A 89 -7.03 0.02 16.25
C LEU A 89 -8.41 -0.24 15.60
N GLY A 90 -8.42 -0.82 14.41
CA GLY A 90 -9.66 -1.21 13.74
C GLY A 90 -10.43 -2.31 14.47
N ASP A 91 -9.71 -3.35 14.92
CA ASP A 91 -10.31 -4.45 15.71
C ASP A 91 -10.88 -3.92 17.03
N ALA A 92 -10.13 -3.07 17.75
CA ALA A 92 -10.57 -2.44 18.98
C ALA A 92 -11.80 -1.53 18.81
N TRP A 93 -11.95 -0.90 17.64
CA TRP A 93 -13.17 -0.19 17.29
C TRP A 93 -14.36 -1.14 17.04
N CYS A 94 -14.14 -2.23 16.31
CA CYS A 94 -15.19 -3.25 16.09
C CYS A 94 -15.65 -3.91 17.41
N ASP A 95 -14.75 -4.01 18.39
CA ASP A 95 -15.02 -4.55 19.73
C ASP A 95 -15.54 -3.50 20.73
N ASP A 96 -15.88 -2.28 20.26
CA ASP A 96 -16.36 -1.14 21.07
C ASP A 96 -15.40 -0.74 22.22
N THR A 97 -14.11 -1.10 22.13
CA THR A 97 -13.08 -0.75 23.12
C THR A 97 -12.39 0.58 22.82
N LEU A 98 -12.44 1.04 21.56
CA LEU A 98 -12.02 2.36 21.12
C LEU A 98 -13.16 3.09 20.42
N SER A 99 -13.26 4.40 20.64
CA SER A 99 -14.20 5.26 19.93
C SER A 99 -13.73 5.53 18.48
N PHE A 100 -14.66 5.91 17.61
CA PHE A 100 -14.34 6.37 16.25
C PHE A 100 -13.31 7.51 16.23
N ALA A 101 -13.38 8.44 17.19
CA ALA A 101 -12.45 9.56 17.31
C ALA A 101 -11.02 9.07 17.61
N GLU A 102 -10.85 8.14 18.55
CA GLU A 102 -9.55 7.59 18.91
C GLU A 102 -8.92 6.85 17.75
N VAL A 103 -9.68 6.00 17.04
CA VAL A 103 -9.19 5.28 15.86
C VAL A 103 -8.80 6.24 14.74
N THR A 104 -9.60 7.28 14.50
CA THR A 104 -9.31 8.31 13.49
C THR A 104 -8.02 9.05 13.83
N ILE A 105 -7.84 9.47 15.08
CA ILE A 105 -6.63 10.16 15.55
C ILE A 105 -5.42 9.21 15.45
N GLY A 106 -5.54 7.98 15.94
CA GLY A 106 -4.47 6.99 15.88
C GLY A 106 -4.02 6.72 14.44
N SER A 107 -4.98 6.53 13.52
CA SER A 107 -4.72 6.33 12.09
C SER A 107 -4.04 7.53 11.44
N ALA A 108 -4.48 8.76 11.76
CA ALA A 108 -3.86 9.98 11.26
C ALA A 108 -2.40 10.13 11.73
N ARG A 109 -2.10 9.73 12.97
CA ARG A 109 -0.74 9.75 13.51
C ARG A 109 0.15 8.68 12.87
N LEU A 110 -0.37 7.47 12.63
CA LEU A 110 0.35 6.45 11.85
C LEU A 110 0.68 6.95 10.44
N GLN A 111 -0.24 7.67 9.78
CA GLN A 111 0.05 8.32 8.50
C GLN A 111 1.12 9.41 8.62
N GLY A 112 1.10 10.20 9.73
CA GLY A 112 2.13 11.18 10.05
C GLY A 112 3.51 10.53 10.16
N ILE A 113 3.61 9.44 10.91
CA ILE A 113 4.84 8.65 11.05
C ILE A 113 5.38 8.23 9.67
N LEU A 114 4.53 7.68 8.80
CA LEU A 114 4.96 7.29 7.45
C LEU A 114 5.51 8.46 6.63
N ARG A 115 4.90 9.66 6.73
CA ARG A 115 5.31 10.83 5.96
C ARG A 115 6.56 11.51 6.50
N GLU A 116 6.66 11.63 7.84
CA GLU A 116 7.69 12.43 8.49
C GLU A 116 9.01 11.67 8.64
N CYS A 117 8.95 10.36 8.81
CA CYS A 117 10.11 9.54 9.14
C CYS A 117 10.65 8.73 7.96
N GLY A 118 9.89 8.55 6.90
CA GLY A 118 10.31 7.76 5.74
C GLY A 118 11.21 8.55 4.78
N PRO A 119 12.49 8.16 4.61
CA PRO A 119 13.40 8.84 3.67
C PRO A 119 12.88 8.82 2.23
N GLU A 120 12.07 7.84 1.88
CA GLU A 120 11.46 7.69 0.56
C GLU A 120 10.41 8.76 0.21
N TRP A 121 10.03 9.59 1.17
CA TRP A 121 9.12 10.73 0.96
C TRP A 121 9.87 12.02 0.63
N SER A 122 11.22 12.02 0.69
CA SER A 122 12.06 13.15 0.29
C SER A 122 11.97 13.42 -1.22
N GLU A 123 12.23 14.67 -1.63
CA GLU A 123 12.18 15.07 -3.04
C GLU A 123 13.26 14.41 -3.89
N GLU A 124 14.42 14.08 -3.30
CA GLU A 124 15.54 13.45 -4.00
C GLU A 124 15.20 12.09 -4.61
N VAL A 125 14.34 11.29 -3.95
CA VAL A 125 13.89 9.99 -4.47
C VAL A 125 12.90 10.15 -5.63
N ARG A 126 12.26 11.33 -5.76
CA ARG A 126 11.28 11.61 -6.82
C ARG A 126 11.88 12.08 -8.13
N SER A 127 13.18 12.30 -8.19
CA SER A 127 13.83 13.04 -9.29
C SER A 127 14.59 12.17 -10.30
N ASP A 128 14.51 10.83 -10.21
CA ASP A 128 15.14 9.95 -11.22
C ASP A 128 14.26 9.87 -12.49
N PRO A 129 14.67 10.49 -13.61
CA PRO A 129 13.90 10.47 -14.87
C PRO A 129 13.79 9.08 -15.50
N LEU A 130 14.65 8.14 -15.09
CA LEU A 130 14.67 6.76 -15.58
C LEU A 130 13.91 5.79 -14.67
N ALA A 131 13.46 6.24 -13.52
CA ALA A 131 12.67 5.42 -12.62
C ALA A 131 11.32 5.07 -13.25
N PRO A 132 10.85 3.83 -13.10
CA PRO A 132 9.48 3.48 -13.47
C PRO A 132 8.49 4.40 -12.78
N ASN A 133 7.46 4.85 -13.51
CA ASN A 133 6.49 5.82 -13.03
C ASN A 133 5.13 5.17 -12.85
N VAL A 134 4.60 5.18 -11.63
CA VAL A 134 3.34 4.54 -11.27
C VAL A 134 2.36 5.55 -10.71
N LEU A 135 1.11 5.46 -11.15
CA LEU A 135 -0.02 6.17 -10.54
C LEU A 135 -0.72 5.23 -9.56
N LEU A 136 -0.71 5.59 -8.28
CA LEU A 136 -1.44 4.86 -7.23
C LEU A 136 -2.67 5.68 -6.82
N ILE A 137 -3.83 5.10 -7.04
CA ILE A 137 -5.13 5.74 -6.83
C ILE A 137 -5.85 5.07 -5.67
N MET A 138 -6.40 5.86 -4.78
CA MET A 138 -7.44 5.45 -3.85
C MET A 138 -8.75 6.11 -4.27
N PRO A 139 -9.85 5.36 -4.52
CA PRO A 139 -11.13 5.92 -4.92
C PRO A 139 -11.66 6.95 -3.92
N ARG A 140 -12.40 7.94 -4.40
CA ARG A 140 -12.87 9.06 -3.58
C ARG A 140 -13.78 8.64 -2.40
N GLN A 141 -14.49 7.55 -2.55
CA GLN A 141 -15.40 7.04 -1.51
C GLN A 141 -14.65 6.21 -0.44
N ASP A 142 -13.36 5.97 -0.64
CA ASP A 142 -12.54 5.23 0.31
C ASP A 142 -11.88 6.20 1.31
N ASN A 143 -11.88 5.80 2.58
CA ASN A 143 -11.22 6.53 3.66
C ASN A 143 -9.99 5.79 4.22
N HIS A 144 -9.64 4.62 3.66
CA HIS A 144 -8.57 3.75 4.17
C HIS A 144 -7.21 4.08 3.52
N THR A 145 -6.75 5.31 3.71
CA THR A 145 -5.55 5.85 3.04
C THR A 145 -4.24 5.19 3.45
N LEU A 146 -4.16 4.61 4.66
CA LEU A 146 -2.92 4.08 5.21
C LEU A 146 -2.33 2.95 4.34
N GLY A 147 -3.17 2.02 3.85
CA GLY A 147 -2.72 0.94 2.98
C GLY A 147 -2.06 1.44 1.69
N ALA A 148 -2.68 2.43 1.04
CA ALA A 148 -2.11 3.06 -0.16
C ALA A 148 -0.78 3.76 0.15
N MET A 149 -0.65 4.40 1.32
CA MET A 149 0.60 5.05 1.74
C MET A 149 1.71 4.03 1.99
N VAL A 150 1.42 2.89 2.61
CA VAL A 150 2.40 1.80 2.81
C VAL A 150 2.88 1.27 1.47
N VAL A 151 1.98 1.00 0.53
CA VAL A 151 2.35 0.55 -0.83
C VAL A 151 3.19 1.60 -1.54
N ALA A 152 2.84 2.89 -1.45
CA ALA A 152 3.64 3.96 -2.04
C ALA A 152 5.06 4.02 -1.43
N SER A 153 5.17 3.84 -0.12
CA SER A 153 6.44 3.78 0.60
C SER A 153 7.31 2.61 0.11
N GLN A 154 6.74 1.41 0.01
CA GLN A 154 7.41 0.21 -0.49
C GLN A 154 7.92 0.40 -1.93
N MET A 155 7.08 0.94 -2.83
CA MET A 155 7.45 1.19 -4.22
C MET A 155 8.58 2.22 -4.34
N ARG A 156 8.52 3.31 -3.57
CA ARG A 156 9.57 4.33 -3.56
C ARG A 156 10.91 3.79 -3.06
N ARG A 157 10.91 2.95 -2.02
CA ARG A 157 12.13 2.23 -1.59
C ARG A 157 12.67 1.30 -2.67
N ALA A 158 11.79 0.76 -3.52
CA ALA A 158 12.18 -0.01 -4.69
C ALA A 158 12.59 0.86 -5.89
N ARG A 159 12.79 2.18 -5.70
CA ARG A 159 13.18 3.12 -6.77
C ARG A 159 12.11 3.31 -7.85
N VAL A 160 10.84 3.18 -7.50
CA VAL A 160 9.71 3.50 -8.38
C VAL A 160 9.22 4.91 -8.05
N SER A 161 9.06 5.74 -9.07
CA SER A 161 8.39 7.03 -8.94
C SER A 161 6.89 6.79 -8.75
N VAL A 162 6.32 7.26 -7.65
CA VAL A 162 4.90 7.05 -7.33
C VAL A 162 4.19 8.37 -7.21
N ARG A 163 3.22 8.59 -8.11
CA ARG A 163 2.22 9.63 -7.93
C ARG A 163 1.04 9.05 -7.15
N LEU A 164 0.74 9.66 -6.01
CA LEU A 164 -0.31 9.20 -5.11
C LEU A 164 -1.52 10.14 -5.24
N CYS A 165 -2.68 9.55 -5.55
CA CYS A 165 -3.99 10.22 -5.65
C CYS A 165 -4.92 9.63 -4.59
N LEU A 166 -5.13 10.35 -3.49
CA LEU A 166 -5.94 9.90 -2.35
C LEU A 166 -7.28 10.63 -2.35
N GLY A 167 -8.35 9.95 -2.77
CA GLY A 167 -9.70 10.50 -2.76
C GLY A 167 -9.93 11.65 -3.75
N GLU A 168 -9.08 11.79 -4.75
CA GLU A 168 -9.23 12.82 -5.78
C GLU A 168 -10.44 12.55 -6.70
N HIS A 169 -10.93 13.61 -7.34
CA HIS A 169 -11.99 13.48 -8.34
C HIS A 169 -11.48 12.70 -9.56
N ASP A 170 -12.35 11.89 -10.16
CA ASP A 170 -12.04 11.10 -11.36
C ASP A 170 -11.49 11.97 -12.51
N ALA A 171 -11.96 13.23 -12.63
CA ALA A 171 -11.44 14.18 -13.61
C ALA A 171 -9.95 14.48 -13.45
N VAL A 172 -9.46 14.58 -12.20
CA VAL A 172 -8.04 14.80 -11.90
C VAL A 172 -7.23 13.55 -12.25
N VAL A 173 -7.76 12.38 -11.90
CA VAL A 173 -7.13 11.08 -12.24
C VAL A 173 -7.03 10.90 -13.75
N THR A 174 -8.11 11.19 -14.49
CA THR A 174 -8.13 11.07 -15.96
C THR A 174 -7.22 12.09 -16.63
N ASP A 175 -7.11 13.31 -16.11
CA ASP A 175 -6.15 14.31 -16.59
C ASP A 175 -4.70 13.80 -16.43
N HIS A 176 -4.37 13.17 -15.28
CA HIS A 176 -3.04 12.61 -15.08
C HIS A 176 -2.68 11.56 -16.12
N VAL A 177 -3.57 10.60 -16.39
CA VAL A 177 -3.30 9.54 -17.37
C VAL A 177 -3.39 10.01 -18.82
N ALA A 178 -4.06 11.13 -19.07
CA ALA A 178 -4.12 11.76 -20.39
C ALA A 178 -2.85 12.57 -20.71
N THR A 179 -2.27 13.21 -19.69
CA THR A 179 -1.16 14.17 -19.86
C THR A 179 0.20 13.58 -19.54
N LYS A 180 0.26 12.47 -18.79
CA LYS A 180 1.50 11.82 -18.35
C LYS A 180 1.50 10.34 -18.70
N ARG A 181 2.70 9.80 -18.94
CA ARG A 181 2.89 8.36 -19.12
C ARG A 181 3.15 7.70 -17.79
N PHE A 182 2.47 6.58 -17.57
CA PHE A 182 2.69 5.69 -16.44
C PHE A 182 3.00 4.28 -16.93
N ASP A 183 3.90 3.59 -16.25
CA ASP A 183 4.22 2.18 -16.52
C ASP A 183 3.16 1.25 -15.94
N ALA A 184 2.46 1.69 -14.89
CA ALA A 184 1.28 1.02 -14.35
C ALA A 184 0.36 2.02 -13.62
N VAL A 185 -0.91 1.66 -13.50
CA VAL A 185 -1.88 2.32 -12.62
C VAL A 185 -2.38 1.30 -11.60
N LEU A 186 -2.18 1.59 -10.33
CA LEU A 186 -2.64 0.77 -9.23
C LEU A 186 -3.85 1.43 -8.58
N ILE A 187 -4.87 0.64 -8.31
CA ILE A 187 -6.08 1.07 -7.58
C ILE A 187 -6.10 0.33 -6.26
N SER A 188 -5.93 1.06 -5.16
CA SER A 188 -6.04 0.52 -3.80
C SER A 188 -7.43 0.82 -3.27
N ALA A 189 -8.25 -0.20 -3.05
CA ALA A 189 -9.62 -0.04 -2.56
C ALA A 189 -9.88 -0.95 -1.36
N SER A 190 -10.63 -0.42 -0.38
CA SER A 190 -11.09 -1.19 0.77
C SER A 190 -12.38 -1.96 0.45
N GLY A 191 -12.74 -2.93 1.29
CA GLY A 191 -13.98 -3.69 1.15
C GLY A 191 -15.26 -2.85 1.29
N SER A 192 -15.15 -1.59 1.73
CA SER A 192 -16.28 -0.65 1.78
C SER A 192 -16.60 -0.01 0.42
N VAL A 193 -15.70 -0.11 -0.56
CA VAL A 193 -15.88 0.45 -1.90
C VAL A 193 -16.63 -0.56 -2.78
N ARG A 194 -17.62 -0.08 -3.52
CA ARG A 194 -18.37 -0.92 -4.46
C ARG A 194 -17.53 -1.21 -5.71
N LEU A 195 -17.55 -2.46 -6.17
CA LEU A 195 -16.83 -2.88 -7.39
C LEU A 195 -17.26 -2.09 -8.64
N GLU A 196 -18.54 -1.67 -8.72
CA GLU A 196 -19.04 -0.83 -9.80
C GLU A 196 -18.34 0.54 -9.85
N THR A 197 -18.03 1.13 -8.69
CA THR A 197 -17.29 2.39 -8.60
C THR A 197 -15.89 2.23 -9.20
N VAL A 198 -15.21 1.14 -8.84
CA VAL A 198 -13.89 0.82 -9.41
C VAL A 198 -13.98 0.57 -10.91
N ARG A 199 -14.98 -0.19 -11.36
CA ARG A 199 -15.23 -0.44 -12.80
C ARG A 199 -15.42 0.85 -13.59
N ASP A 200 -16.19 1.78 -13.07
CA ASP A 200 -16.46 3.04 -13.76
C ASP A 200 -15.20 3.93 -13.82
N LEU A 201 -14.38 3.93 -12.77
CA LEU A 201 -13.07 4.56 -12.77
C LEU A 201 -12.14 3.92 -13.82
N VAL A 202 -12.05 2.58 -13.86
CA VAL A 202 -11.28 1.82 -14.86
C VAL A 202 -11.67 2.19 -16.29
N LYS A 203 -13.00 2.26 -16.58
CA LYS A 203 -13.49 2.69 -17.91
C LYS A 203 -13.02 4.10 -18.26
N LYS A 204 -13.10 5.05 -17.33
CA LYS A 204 -12.67 6.44 -17.54
C LYS A 204 -11.16 6.51 -17.81
N ILE A 205 -10.34 5.76 -17.05
CA ILE A 205 -8.89 5.69 -17.26
C ILE A 205 -8.57 5.11 -18.65
N ARG A 206 -9.21 3.99 -19.05
CA ARG A 206 -9.01 3.37 -20.37
C ARG A 206 -9.42 4.29 -21.53
N LEU A 207 -10.40 5.16 -21.34
CA LEU A 207 -10.81 6.14 -22.35
C LEU A 207 -9.83 7.31 -22.46
N ALA A 208 -9.24 7.74 -21.34
CA ALA A 208 -8.37 8.92 -21.29
C ALA A 208 -6.90 8.61 -21.65
N ALA A 209 -6.39 7.47 -21.24
CA ALA A 209 -4.97 7.12 -21.43
C ALA A 209 -4.63 6.70 -22.86
N ARG A 210 -3.47 7.15 -23.38
CA ARG A 210 -2.91 6.73 -24.67
C ARG A 210 -1.38 6.69 -24.60
N PRO A 211 -0.71 5.54 -24.61
CA PRO A 211 -1.27 4.17 -24.49
C PRO A 211 -1.90 3.92 -23.11
N VAL A 212 -2.77 2.92 -23.04
CA VAL A 212 -3.36 2.49 -21.75
C VAL A 212 -2.30 1.70 -20.98
N PRO A 213 -1.91 2.12 -19.76
CA PRO A 213 -1.00 1.33 -18.93
C PRO A 213 -1.71 0.11 -18.31
N PRO A 214 -0.98 -0.91 -17.85
CA PRO A 214 -1.54 -1.99 -17.05
C PRO A 214 -2.29 -1.44 -15.81
N LEU A 215 -3.52 -1.93 -15.59
CA LEU A 215 -4.36 -1.55 -14.45
C LEU A 215 -4.38 -2.70 -13.44
N VAL A 216 -4.01 -2.42 -12.20
CA VAL A 216 -3.96 -3.39 -11.12
C VAL A 216 -4.88 -2.96 -9.99
N LEU A 217 -5.75 -3.87 -9.53
CA LEU A 217 -6.58 -3.69 -8.34
C LEU A 217 -5.93 -4.41 -7.15
N GLY A 218 -5.84 -3.72 -6.04
CA GLY A 218 -5.38 -4.24 -4.76
C GLY A 218 -6.22 -3.69 -3.60
N GLY A 219 -5.88 -4.15 -2.40
CA GLY A 219 -6.57 -3.75 -1.17
C GLY A 219 -7.63 -4.78 -0.73
N THR A 220 -8.26 -4.52 0.41
CA THR A 220 -9.18 -5.47 1.05
C THR A 220 -10.48 -5.71 0.27
N ILE A 221 -10.74 -4.93 -0.78
CA ILE A 221 -11.83 -5.19 -1.73
C ILE A 221 -11.71 -6.59 -2.37
N LEU A 222 -10.48 -7.11 -2.52
CA LEU A 222 -10.26 -8.45 -3.10
C LEU A 222 -10.72 -9.59 -2.20
N ASP A 223 -10.93 -9.32 -0.91
CA ASP A 223 -11.45 -10.29 0.05
C ASP A 223 -12.98 -10.37 0.00
N THR A 224 -13.64 -9.37 -0.60
CA THR A 224 -15.10 -9.29 -0.67
C THR A 224 -15.70 -10.10 -1.83
N ASP A 225 -14.96 -10.20 -2.94
CA ASP A 225 -15.46 -10.90 -4.14
C ASP A 225 -14.27 -11.50 -4.94
N ARG A 226 -14.37 -12.80 -5.23
CA ARG A 226 -13.37 -13.52 -6.03
C ARG A 226 -13.36 -13.08 -7.49
N ASP A 227 -14.46 -12.53 -7.98
CA ASP A 227 -14.60 -12.07 -9.36
C ASP A 227 -14.28 -10.58 -9.54
N ALA A 228 -13.70 -9.94 -8.51
CA ALA A 228 -13.37 -8.51 -8.51
C ALA A 228 -12.61 -8.07 -9.78
N LYS A 229 -11.67 -8.88 -10.26
CA LYS A 229 -10.95 -8.61 -11.51
C LYS A 229 -11.91 -8.53 -12.71
N THR A 230 -12.79 -9.50 -12.87
CA THR A 230 -13.74 -9.59 -13.98
C THR A 230 -14.74 -8.47 -13.93
N ILE A 231 -15.30 -8.19 -12.75
CA ILE A 231 -16.31 -7.15 -12.53
C ILE A 231 -15.76 -5.76 -12.82
N THR A 232 -14.55 -5.48 -12.36
CA THR A 232 -13.94 -4.15 -12.50
C THR A 232 -13.27 -3.94 -13.85
N GLY A 233 -12.89 -5.02 -14.56
CA GLY A 233 -12.22 -4.95 -15.84
C GLY A 233 -10.75 -4.49 -15.76
N VAL A 234 -10.10 -4.66 -14.62
CA VAL A 234 -8.65 -4.46 -14.48
C VAL A 234 -7.87 -5.60 -15.13
N ASP A 235 -6.60 -5.35 -15.46
CA ASP A 235 -5.75 -6.38 -16.07
C ASP A 235 -5.29 -7.41 -15.03
N HIS A 236 -5.04 -6.96 -13.80
CA HIS A 236 -4.58 -7.80 -12.69
C HIS A 236 -5.27 -7.43 -11.38
N ALA A 237 -5.39 -8.41 -10.48
CA ALA A 237 -5.91 -8.23 -9.12
C ALA A 237 -4.98 -8.97 -8.15
N THR A 238 -4.29 -8.22 -7.27
CA THR A 238 -3.34 -8.77 -6.30
C THR A 238 -2.97 -7.76 -5.23
N CYS A 239 -2.73 -8.24 -4.01
CA CYS A 239 -2.16 -7.45 -2.91
C CYS A 239 -0.65 -7.64 -2.76
N ASP A 240 -0.04 -8.51 -3.57
CA ASP A 240 1.40 -8.76 -3.52
C ASP A 240 2.17 -7.80 -4.44
N LEU A 241 2.97 -6.92 -3.86
CA LEU A 241 3.73 -5.93 -4.61
C LEU A 241 4.77 -6.55 -5.56
N GLN A 242 5.36 -7.70 -5.21
CA GLN A 242 6.30 -8.39 -6.09
C GLN A 242 5.60 -8.89 -7.36
N SER A 243 4.40 -9.45 -7.18
CA SER A 243 3.54 -9.83 -8.31
C SER A 243 3.16 -8.63 -9.17
N VAL A 244 2.81 -7.49 -8.57
CA VAL A 244 2.53 -6.23 -9.31
C VAL A 244 3.72 -5.85 -10.18
N MET A 245 4.93 -5.81 -9.61
CA MET A 245 6.15 -5.43 -10.33
C MET A 245 6.40 -6.36 -11.53
N GLY A 246 6.29 -7.67 -11.32
CA GLY A 246 6.45 -8.67 -12.39
C GLY A 246 5.40 -8.57 -13.48
N LEU A 247 4.12 -8.48 -13.11
CA LEU A 247 2.98 -8.43 -14.05
C LEU A 247 2.98 -7.15 -14.91
N CYS A 248 3.45 -6.03 -14.34
CA CYS A 248 3.55 -4.75 -15.04
C CYS A 248 4.89 -4.55 -15.77
N GLY A 249 5.81 -5.51 -15.70
CA GLY A 249 7.14 -5.39 -16.32
C GLY A 249 8.02 -4.31 -15.68
N ILE A 250 7.73 -3.91 -14.45
CA ILE A 250 8.47 -2.88 -13.70
C ILE A 250 9.78 -3.50 -13.21
N ARG A 251 10.88 -3.14 -13.86
CA ARG A 251 12.23 -3.60 -13.48
C ARG A 251 12.84 -2.61 -12.49
N THR A 252 13.22 -3.11 -11.32
CA THR A 252 13.94 -2.32 -10.32
C THR A 252 15.33 -2.92 -10.10
N PRO A 253 16.32 -2.15 -9.62
CA PRO A 253 17.66 -2.67 -9.30
C PRO A 253 17.63 -3.86 -8.33
N PHE A 254 16.57 -3.99 -7.54
CA PHE A 254 16.37 -5.11 -6.61
C PHE A 254 16.09 -6.44 -7.31
N HIS A 255 15.56 -6.44 -8.54
CA HIS A 255 15.29 -7.67 -9.32
C HIS A 255 16.53 -8.22 -10.02
N ALA A 256 17.59 -7.43 -10.19
CA ALA A 256 18.81 -7.88 -10.85
C ALA A 256 19.64 -8.86 -9.99
N ALA A 257 19.37 -8.95 -8.68
CA ALA A 257 20.13 -9.79 -7.74
C ALA A 257 19.56 -11.22 -7.56
N THR A 258 18.42 -11.56 -8.18
CA THR A 258 17.72 -12.85 -7.95
C THR A 258 17.57 -13.72 -9.20
N THR A 259 18.25 -13.43 -10.29
CA THR A 259 18.33 -14.38 -11.41
C THR A 259 19.45 -15.37 -11.09
N PRO A 260 19.17 -16.67 -10.84
CA PRO A 260 20.23 -17.67 -10.72
C PRO A 260 20.93 -17.74 -12.08
N GLY A 261 22.17 -17.33 -12.11
CA GLY A 261 23.01 -17.47 -13.29
C GLY A 261 23.11 -18.93 -13.69
N THR A 262 22.46 -19.31 -14.78
CA THR A 262 22.74 -20.54 -15.53
C THR A 262 24.09 -20.39 -16.19
N GLY A 263 25.14 -20.37 -15.37
CA GLY A 263 26.52 -20.48 -15.84
C GLY A 263 26.94 -21.92 -15.86
N VAL A 264 26.59 -22.63 -16.95
CA VAL A 264 27.27 -23.88 -17.30
C VAL A 264 28.66 -23.51 -17.85
N HIS A 265 29.63 -23.40 -16.96
CA HIS A 265 31.02 -23.39 -17.34
C HIS A 265 31.41 -24.82 -17.80
N LYS A 266 31.37 -25.03 -19.11
CA LYS A 266 32.01 -26.16 -19.77
C LYS A 266 33.53 -25.94 -19.66
N ARG A 267 34.21 -26.70 -18.78
CA ARG A 267 35.68 -26.78 -18.76
C ARG A 267 36.18 -27.40 -20.09
N PRO A 268 37.20 -26.86 -20.75
CA PRO A 268 37.84 -27.55 -21.85
C PRO A 268 38.64 -28.74 -21.31
N ALA A 269 38.46 -29.87 -21.94
CA ALA A 269 39.18 -31.09 -21.68
C ALA A 269 40.66 -30.91 -22.08
N THR A 270 41.56 -31.03 -21.14
CA THR A 270 43.00 -31.23 -21.35
C THR A 270 43.21 -32.64 -21.89
N GLY A 271 43.61 -32.74 -23.15
CA GLY A 271 44.07 -33.99 -23.76
C GLY A 271 45.48 -34.38 -23.27
N PRO A 272 45.85 -35.66 -23.34
CA PRO A 272 47.02 -36.20 -22.72
C PRO A 272 48.32 -35.88 -23.50
N ASN A 273 49.35 -35.55 -22.73
CA ASN A 273 50.73 -35.44 -23.17
C ASN A 273 51.25 -36.82 -23.63
N LEU A 274 51.72 -36.92 -24.86
CA LEU A 274 52.53 -38.06 -25.31
C LEU A 274 53.97 -37.69 -25.14
N GLU A 275 54.65 -38.43 -24.24
CA GLU A 275 56.10 -38.56 -24.20
C GLU A 275 56.59 -39.29 -25.48
N GLY A 276 57.70 -38.92 -26.01
CA GLY A 276 58.44 -39.60 -27.06
C GLY A 276 59.85 -39.10 -27.18
N ALA A 277 60.73 -39.76 -26.51
CA ALA A 277 62.06 -40.25 -26.82
C ALA A 277 62.89 -39.52 -27.90
N GLY A 278 64.11 -39.21 -27.51
CA GLY A 278 65.25 -38.86 -28.34
C GLY A 278 66.42 -38.35 -27.49
#